data_07a04e04f66d3eb0f6941f36c75f6327
#
_entry.id   07a04e04f66d3eb0f6941f36c75f6327
#
_cell.length_a   1.000
_cell.length_b   1.000
_cell.length_c   1.000
_cell.angle_alpha   90.00
_cell.angle_beta   90.00
_cell.angle_gamma   90.00
#
_symmetry.space_group_name_H-M   'P 1'
#
loop_
_entity.id
_entity.type
_entity.pdbx_description
1 polymer ?
#
loop_
_entity_poly.entity_id
_entity_poly.type
_entity_poly.pdbx_seq_one_letter_code
_entity_poly.pdbx_strand_id
1 'polypeptide(L)'
;RGRYHVYVLEIVSQFLLCYNNKEDNIRKGRGAFMNRRYSKTIYAGTLAIGGNAPISVQSMLNAAADDIAGNVAQAIALEQAGCQMVRVAIPNKNAVALIPAIKEAVTIPLVADIHFDYRLALEAVAAGIDKIRINPGNIGSDDRVKAVAEVCREKNIPIRIGVNSGSVEKEILKKYGGPTPQALCESALHHASLLEKFDFTDIVLSIKSSNVDTMIKAY
;
A
#
# COMPACT_ATOMS: atom_id res chain seq x y z
N ARG A 1 -2.34 -13.22 27.08
CA ARG A 1 -3.05 -11.99 26.64
C ARG A 1 -2.50 -11.66 25.27
N GLY A 2 -3.21 -12.09 24.19
CA GLY A 2 -2.83 -11.80 22.80
C GLY A 2 -2.88 -10.29 22.56
N ARG A 3 -1.80 -9.72 22.06
CA ARG A 3 -1.80 -8.35 21.55
C ARG A 3 -2.54 -8.38 20.21
N TYR A 4 -3.75 -7.85 20.17
CA TYR A 4 -4.42 -7.61 18.89
C TYR A 4 -3.80 -6.38 18.25
N HIS A 5 -2.99 -6.57 17.20
CA HIS A 5 -2.50 -5.46 16.39
C HIS A 5 -3.62 -5.01 15.45
N VAL A 6 -3.84 -3.72 15.37
CA VAL A 6 -4.89 -3.12 14.55
C VAL A 6 -4.23 -2.48 13.33
N TYR A 7 -4.37 -3.14 12.18
CA TYR A 7 -3.79 -2.68 10.91
C TYR A 7 -4.67 -1.67 10.19
N VAL A 8 -4.03 -0.81 9.40
CA VAL A 8 -4.72 0.07 8.46
C VAL A 8 -5.10 -0.73 7.21
N LEU A 9 -6.37 -0.68 6.84
CA LEU A 9 -6.86 -1.24 5.59
C LEU A 9 -6.95 -0.13 4.55
N GLU A 10 -6.33 -0.33 3.40
CA GLU A 10 -6.34 0.62 2.29
C GLU A 10 -7.08 0.02 1.09
N ILE A 11 -8.17 0.65 0.70
CA ILE A 11 -8.88 0.32 -0.53
C ILE A 11 -8.23 1.13 -1.65
N VAL A 12 -7.50 0.47 -2.53
CA VAL A 12 -6.94 1.10 -3.72
C VAL A 12 -7.99 1.09 -4.81
N SER A 13 -8.59 2.23 -5.09
CA SER A 13 -9.54 2.35 -6.18
C SER A 13 -8.82 2.56 -7.51
N GLN A 14 -8.66 1.51 -8.30
CA GLN A 14 -8.49 1.62 -9.75
C GLN A 14 -9.83 2.02 -10.44
N PHE A 15 -10.90 2.19 -9.69
CA PHE A 15 -12.27 2.41 -10.17
C PHE A 15 -12.80 3.85 -10.01
N LEU A 16 -11.97 4.83 -9.66
CA LEU A 16 -12.45 6.19 -9.37
C LEU A 16 -12.80 7.02 -10.62
N LEU A 17 -12.60 6.52 -11.84
CA LEU A 17 -12.99 7.22 -13.06
C LEU A 17 -14.49 7.19 -13.38
N CYS A 18 -15.31 6.43 -12.65
CA CYS A 18 -16.76 6.33 -12.90
C CYS A 18 -17.65 6.99 -11.84
N TYR A 19 -17.13 7.72 -10.87
CA TYR A 19 -17.94 8.17 -9.72
C TYR A 19 -18.19 9.69 -9.62
N ASN A 20 -17.81 10.49 -10.63
CA ASN A 20 -17.92 11.97 -10.56
C ASN A 20 -19.34 12.53 -10.71
N ASN A 21 -20.43 11.73 -10.72
CA ASN A 21 -21.78 12.26 -10.88
C ASN A 21 -22.74 12.01 -9.70
N LYS A 22 -22.27 11.62 -8.52
CA LYS A 22 -23.14 11.39 -7.34
C LYS A 22 -22.77 12.16 -6.07
N GLU A 23 -21.79 13.05 -6.09
CA GLU A 23 -21.37 13.77 -4.87
C GLU A 23 -22.43 14.81 -4.39
N ASP A 24 -23.28 15.33 -5.24
CA ASP A 24 -24.25 16.36 -4.84
C ASP A 24 -25.43 15.84 -3.99
N ASN A 25 -25.68 14.52 -4.00
CA ASN A 25 -26.79 13.95 -3.22
C ASN A 25 -26.38 13.39 -1.85
N ILE A 26 -25.08 13.24 -1.57
CA ILE A 26 -24.58 12.69 -0.28
C ILE A 26 -24.48 13.80 0.79
N ARG A 27 -24.35 15.06 0.38
CA ARG A 27 -24.22 16.19 1.32
C ARG A 27 -25.51 16.59 2.05
N LYS A 28 -26.68 16.09 1.67
CA LYS A 28 -27.99 16.45 2.27
C LYS A 28 -28.68 15.35 3.07
N GLY A 29 -28.14 14.15 3.14
CA GLY A 29 -28.64 13.06 3.98
C GLY A 29 -27.95 13.08 5.33
N ARG A 30 -28.68 13.26 6.44
CA ARG A 30 -28.21 13.11 7.82
C ARG A 30 -27.43 11.80 7.95
N GLY A 31 -26.14 11.91 8.31
CA GLY A 31 -25.18 10.83 8.29
C GLY A 31 -25.65 9.59 9.04
N ALA A 32 -25.83 8.50 8.33
CA ALA A 32 -25.54 7.21 8.91
C ALA A 32 -24.05 7.23 9.22
N PHE A 33 -23.69 7.33 10.50
CA PHE A 33 -22.34 7.07 10.96
C PHE A 33 -21.99 5.66 10.51
N MET A 34 -21.25 5.52 9.43
CA MET A 34 -20.64 4.25 9.11
C MET A 34 -19.72 3.93 10.27
N ASN A 35 -20.03 2.88 11.02
CA ASN A 35 -19.17 2.37 12.08
C ASN A 35 -17.86 1.91 11.43
N ARG A 36 -16.90 2.82 11.29
CA ARG A 36 -15.56 2.49 10.80
C ARG A 36 -14.89 1.61 11.85
N ARG A 37 -14.31 0.51 11.41
CA ARG A 37 -13.45 -0.31 12.27
C ARG A 37 -12.31 0.55 12.79
N TYR A 38 -12.03 0.45 14.07
CA TYR A 38 -10.87 1.11 14.68
C TYR A 38 -9.58 0.61 14.00
N SER A 39 -8.73 1.53 13.57
CA SER A 39 -7.41 1.23 13.03
C SER A 39 -6.37 2.24 13.56
N LYS A 40 -5.11 1.82 13.59
CA LYS A 40 -3.99 2.70 13.95
C LYS A 40 -3.88 3.80 12.88
N THR A 41 -3.59 5.04 13.28
CA THR A 41 -3.17 6.08 12.33
C THR A 41 -1.69 5.91 12.03
N ILE A 42 -1.33 5.89 10.76
CA ILE A 42 0.06 5.91 10.28
C ILE A 42 0.24 7.09 9.32
N TYR A 43 1.48 7.42 8.99
CA TYR A 43 1.81 8.56 8.15
C TYR A 43 2.68 8.12 6.97
N ALA A 44 2.27 8.47 5.75
CA ALA A 44 3.11 8.43 4.56
C ALA A 44 3.53 9.88 4.27
N GLY A 45 4.78 10.23 4.57
CA GLY A 45 5.18 11.64 4.63
C GLY A 45 4.27 12.42 5.58
N THR A 46 3.57 13.42 5.08
CA THR A 46 2.61 14.25 5.84
C THR A 46 1.17 13.72 5.82
N LEU A 47 0.88 12.71 5.00
CA LEU A 47 -0.48 12.20 4.81
C LEU A 47 -0.82 11.16 5.87
N ALA A 48 -1.83 11.44 6.70
CA ALA A 48 -2.38 10.50 7.66
C ALA A 48 -3.25 9.43 6.96
N ILE A 49 -3.07 8.16 7.33
CA ILE A 49 -3.81 7.01 6.81
C ILE A 49 -4.34 6.19 7.98
N GLY A 50 -5.61 5.81 7.94
CA GLY A 50 -6.26 5.05 9.04
C GLY A 50 -6.77 5.95 10.16
N GLY A 51 -7.16 5.34 11.28
CA GLY A 51 -7.80 6.06 12.39
C GLY A 51 -9.05 6.83 11.92
N ASN A 52 -9.11 8.09 12.29
CA ASN A 52 -10.17 9.02 11.87
C ASN A 52 -9.79 9.86 10.64
N ALA A 53 -8.64 9.60 10.01
CA ALA A 53 -8.24 10.32 8.81
C ALA A 53 -9.25 10.11 7.66
N PRO A 54 -9.45 11.10 6.78
CA PRO A 54 -10.22 10.91 5.55
C PRO A 54 -9.64 9.77 4.70
N ILE A 55 -10.48 9.16 3.86
CA ILE A 55 -10.00 8.18 2.87
C ILE A 55 -9.14 8.92 1.84
N SER A 56 -7.87 8.52 1.73
CA SER A 56 -6.94 9.16 0.79
C SER A 56 -7.12 8.66 -0.64
N VAL A 57 -6.96 9.58 -1.61
CA VAL A 57 -6.98 9.27 -3.03
C VAL A 57 -5.55 8.96 -3.49
N GLN A 58 -5.34 7.72 -3.95
CA GLN A 58 -4.05 7.27 -4.48
C GLN A 58 -4.19 6.83 -5.93
N SER A 59 -3.21 7.18 -6.77
CA SER A 59 -3.08 6.67 -8.14
C SER A 59 -1.71 6.04 -8.36
N MET A 60 -1.50 5.41 -9.51
CA MET A 60 -0.24 4.78 -9.88
C MET A 60 0.25 5.28 -11.23
N LEU A 61 1.54 5.58 -11.31
CA LEU A 61 2.20 5.92 -12.57
C LEU A 61 2.27 4.69 -13.48
N ASN A 62 2.16 4.90 -14.77
CA ASN A 62 2.17 3.84 -15.79
C ASN A 62 3.14 4.11 -16.94
N ALA A 63 3.92 5.20 -16.88
CA ALA A 63 5.03 5.40 -17.81
C ALA A 63 6.11 4.34 -17.57
N ALA A 64 6.94 4.08 -18.57
CA ALA A 64 8.04 3.12 -18.44
C ALA A 64 9.02 3.56 -17.33
N ALA A 65 9.64 2.59 -16.64
CA ALA A 65 10.48 2.88 -15.47
C ALA A 65 11.79 3.62 -15.82
N ASP A 66 12.19 3.64 -17.08
CA ASP A 66 13.31 4.41 -17.64
C ASP A 66 12.90 5.77 -18.19
N ASP A 67 11.62 6.06 -18.33
CA ASP A 67 11.07 7.35 -18.74
C ASP A 67 10.84 8.26 -17.52
N ILE A 68 11.92 8.89 -17.04
CA ILE A 68 11.85 9.79 -15.88
C ILE A 68 10.95 10.99 -16.17
N ALA A 69 11.07 11.61 -17.35
CA ALA A 69 10.29 12.79 -17.70
C ALA A 69 8.78 12.48 -17.78
N GLY A 70 8.41 11.35 -18.38
CA GLY A 70 7.03 10.90 -18.45
C GLY A 70 6.44 10.58 -17.08
N ASN A 71 7.19 9.93 -16.19
CA ASN A 71 6.75 9.67 -14.82
C ASN A 71 6.56 10.97 -14.01
N VAL A 72 7.47 11.93 -14.14
CA VAL A 72 7.35 13.25 -13.49
C VAL A 72 6.11 14.00 -14.01
N ALA A 73 5.92 14.05 -15.33
CA ALA A 73 4.75 14.71 -15.92
C ALA A 73 3.43 14.09 -15.45
N GLN A 74 3.36 12.76 -15.37
CA GLN A 74 2.19 12.06 -14.84
C GLN A 74 1.95 12.36 -13.35
N ALA A 75 3.01 12.42 -12.53
CA ALA A 75 2.89 12.73 -11.12
C ALA A 75 2.33 14.15 -10.90
N ILE A 76 2.82 15.14 -11.64
CA ILE A 76 2.31 16.51 -11.63
C ILE A 76 0.82 16.56 -12.03
N ALA A 77 0.45 15.88 -13.12
CA ALA A 77 -0.93 15.86 -13.58
C ALA A 77 -1.87 15.20 -12.55
N LEU A 78 -1.42 14.14 -11.88
CA LEU A 78 -2.20 13.48 -10.83
C LEU A 78 -2.36 14.37 -9.59
N GLU A 79 -1.32 15.07 -9.16
CA GLU A 79 -1.41 16.03 -8.05
C GLU A 79 -2.40 17.16 -8.38
N GLN A 80 -2.31 17.73 -9.58
CA GLN A 80 -3.24 18.78 -10.05
C GLN A 80 -4.68 18.28 -10.15
N ALA A 81 -4.89 16.99 -10.43
CA ALA A 81 -6.21 16.35 -10.44
C ALA A 81 -6.75 16.02 -9.03
N GLY A 82 -6.01 16.37 -7.96
CA GLY A 82 -6.42 16.15 -6.57
C GLY A 82 -6.01 14.80 -5.98
N CYS A 83 -5.09 14.08 -6.63
CA CYS A 83 -4.47 12.89 -6.04
C CYS A 83 -3.66 13.30 -4.80
N GLN A 84 -3.78 12.51 -3.72
CA GLN A 84 -3.15 12.81 -2.44
C GLN A 84 -1.90 11.95 -2.18
N MET A 85 -1.69 10.92 -2.98
CA MET A 85 -0.54 10.02 -2.90
C MET A 85 -0.33 9.34 -4.25
N VAL A 86 0.91 9.22 -4.72
CA VAL A 86 1.24 8.57 -5.99
C VAL A 86 2.10 7.33 -5.74
N ARG A 87 1.86 6.26 -6.50
CA ARG A 87 2.65 5.03 -6.48
C ARG A 87 3.43 4.87 -7.78
N VAL A 88 4.71 4.50 -7.66
CA VAL A 88 5.60 4.22 -8.78
C VAL A 88 6.20 2.82 -8.64
N ALA A 89 6.31 2.07 -9.72
CA ALA A 89 6.99 0.79 -9.75
C ALA A 89 8.51 0.98 -9.72
N ILE A 90 9.21 0.20 -8.88
CA ILE A 90 10.68 0.17 -8.81
C ILE A 90 11.14 -1.26 -9.15
N PRO A 91 11.15 -1.63 -10.46
CA PRO A 91 11.49 -2.99 -10.88
C PRO A 91 12.97 -3.31 -10.84
N ASN A 92 13.85 -2.30 -10.85
CA ASN A 92 15.30 -2.43 -10.88
C ASN A 92 15.97 -1.20 -10.27
N LYS A 93 17.31 -1.26 -10.14
CA LYS A 93 18.12 -0.21 -9.53
C LYS A 93 18.03 1.14 -10.27
N ASN A 94 17.97 1.13 -11.61
CA ASN A 94 17.90 2.37 -12.38
C ASN A 94 16.60 3.13 -12.09
N ALA A 95 15.48 2.43 -11.83
CA ALA A 95 14.20 3.02 -11.48
C ALA A 95 14.22 3.76 -10.13
N VAL A 96 15.20 3.53 -9.26
CA VAL A 96 15.32 4.28 -7.99
C VAL A 96 15.52 5.78 -8.25
N ALA A 97 16.12 6.17 -9.37
CA ALA A 97 16.28 7.57 -9.77
C ALA A 97 14.94 8.30 -9.99
N LEU A 98 13.83 7.59 -10.20
CA LEU A 98 12.49 8.17 -10.25
C LEU A 98 12.09 8.84 -8.94
N ILE A 99 12.56 8.33 -7.80
CA ILE A 99 12.14 8.80 -6.48
C ILE A 99 12.53 10.27 -6.27
N PRO A 100 13.82 10.67 -6.31
CA PRO A 100 14.17 12.07 -6.15
C PRO A 100 13.57 12.95 -7.24
N ALA A 101 13.56 12.51 -8.51
CA ALA A 101 13.03 13.29 -9.61
C ALA A 101 11.53 13.63 -9.43
N ILE A 102 10.72 12.66 -9.00
CA ILE A 102 9.30 12.90 -8.74
C ILE A 102 9.13 13.77 -7.49
N LYS A 103 9.88 13.52 -6.42
CA LYS A 103 9.77 14.29 -5.17
C LYS A 103 10.21 15.75 -5.28
N GLU A 104 11.05 16.09 -6.24
CA GLU A 104 11.37 17.48 -6.58
C GLU A 104 10.20 18.20 -7.29
N ALA A 105 9.34 17.44 -7.97
CA ALA A 105 8.29 17.99 -8.82
C ALA A 105 6.90 18.05 -8.16
N VAL A 106 6.63 17.22 -7.15
CA VAL A 106 5.33 17.14 -6.46
C VAL A 106 5.50 17.18 -4.95
N THR A 107 4.44 17.63 -4.24
CA THR A 107 4.43 17.72 -2.78
C THR A 107 3.74 16.54 -2.10
N ILE A 108 2.94 15.79 -2.86
CA ILE A 108 2.21 14.61 -2.35
C ILE A 108 3.16 13.43 -2.11
N PRO A 109 2.89 12.60 -1.10
CA PRO A 109 3.70 11.43 -0.78
C PRO A 109 3.83 10.44 -1.93
N LEU A 110 5.03 9.83 -2.03
CA LEU A 110 5.36 8.84 -3.03
C LEU A 110 5.49 7.45 -2.41
N VAL A 111 4.92 6.44 -3.09
CA VAL A 111 4.96 5.03 -2.70
C VAL A 111 5.80 4.23 -3.70
N ALA A 112 6.85 3.56 -3.25
CA ALA A 112 7.61 2.62 -4.06
C ALA A 112 6.93 1.23 -4.06
N ASP A 113 6.62 0.72 -5.25
CA ASP A 113 6.11 -0.64 -5.44
C ASP A 113 7.24 -1.60 -5.78
N ILE A 114 7.60 -2.45 -4.83
CA ILE A 114 8.75 -3.36 -4.91
C ILE A 114 8.24 -4.79 -4.79
N HIS A 115 8.58 -5.65 -5.77
CA HIS A 115 8.00 -6.97 -5.84
C HIS A 115 8.87 -8.08 -5.22
N PHE A 116 10.18 -8.10 -5.48
CA PHE A 116 11.02 -9.27 -5.14
C PHE A 116 12.37 -8.92 -4.50
N ASP A 117 13.03 -7.85 -4.92
CA ASP A 117 14.38 -7.55 -4.45
C ASP A 117 14.34 -6.59 -3.25
N TYR A 118 14.66 -7.11 -2.06
CA TYR A 118 14.72 -6.32 -0.83
C TYR A 118 15.72 -5.16 -0.89
N ARG A 119 16.78 -5.28 -1.70
CA ARG A 119 17.81 -4.22 -1.86
C ARG A 119 17.21 -2.96 -2.47
N LEU A 120 16.22 -3.12 -3.39
CA LEU A 120 15.49 -1.99 -3.94
C LEU A 120 14.65 -1.27 -2.89
N ALA A 121 14.15 -1.98 -1.88
CA ALA A 121 13.47 -1.36 -0.74
C ALA A 121 14.43 -0.50 0.07
N LEU A 122 15.65 -1.00 0.37
CA LEU A 122 16.68 -0.25 1.07
C LEU A 122 17.12 0.99 0.28
N GLU A 123 17.35 0.84 -1.02
CA GLU A 123 17.72 1.95 -1.92
C GLU A 123 16.57 2.98 -2.04
N ALA A 124 15.32 2.56 -2.13
CA ALA A 124 14.16 3.45 -2.15
C ALA A 124 14.04 4.28 -0.85
N VAL A 125 14.27 3.64 0.31
CA VAL A 125 14.29 4.33 1.61
C VAL A 125 15.44 5.34 1.64
N ALA A 126 16.63 4.98 1.18
CA ALA A 126 17.78 5.90 1.09
C ALA A 126 17.52 7.07 0.13
N ALA A 127 16.73 6.86 -0.93
CA ALA A 127 16.32 7.89 -1.89
C ALA A 127 15.19 8.79 -1.37
N GLY A 128 14.66 8.56 -0.16
CA GLY A 128 13.68 9.43 0.49
C GLY A 128 12.23 9.13 0.16
N ILE A 129 11.89 7.88 -0.11
CA ILE A 129 10.50 7.45 -0.30
C ILE A 129 9.65 7.67 0.96
N ASP A 130 8.34 7.89 0.80
CA ASP A 130 7.43 8.14 1.93
C ASP A 130 6.68 6.88 2.40
N LYS A 131 6.54 5.88 1.54
CA LYS A 131 5.92 4.57 1.85
C LYS A 131 6.46 3.52 0.88
N ILE A 132 6.59 2.29 1.33
CA ILE A 132 6.88 1.17 0.43
C ILE A 132 5.70 0.19 0.37
N ARG A 133 5.54 -0.44 -0.78
CA ARG A 133 4.64 -1.58 -0.96
C ARG A 133 5.48 -2.80 -1.29
N ILE A 134 5.36 -3.81 -0.45
CA ILE A 134 6.01 -5.11 -0.63
C ILE A 134 5.03 -6.24 -0.32
N ASN A 135 5.44 -7.45 -0.67
CA ASN A 135 4.92 -8.66 -0.07
C ASN A 135 6.09 -9.36 0.66
N PRO A 136 6.11 -9.39 2.01
CA PRO A 136 7.23 -9.96 2.77
C PRO A 136 7.56 -11.39 2.38
N GLY A 137 6.56 -12.21 2.02
CA GLY A 137 6.79 -13.58 1.56
C GLY A 137 7.55 -13.69 0.23
N ASN A 138 7.55 -12.63 -0.60
CA ASN A 138 8.28 -12.61 -1.87
C ASN A 138 9.70 -12.05 -1.72
N ILE A 139 10.01 -11.39 -0.61
CA ILE A 139 11.33 -10.79 -0.36
C ILE A 139 12.37 -11.83 0.00
N GLY A 140 11.96 -12.96 0.56
CA GLY A 140 12.81 -14.11 0.84
C GLY A 140 12.99 -14.39 2.33
N SER A 141 14.26 -14.59 2.78
CA SER A 141 14.57 -15.00 4.15
C SER A 141 14.21 -13.94 5.21
N ASP A 142 14.04 -14.41 6.45
CA ASP A 142 13.77 -13.56 7.61
C ASP A 142 14.80 -12.42 7.76
N ASP A 143 16.08 -12.65 7.45
CA ASP A 143 17.12 -11.61 7.51
C ASP A 143 16.86 -10.45 6.54
N ARG A 144 16.32 -10.74 5.35
CA ARG A 144 15.96 -9.73 4.35
C ARG A 144 14.75 -8.93 4.78
N VAL A 145 13.74 -9.61 5.33
CA VAL A 145 12.55 -8.95 5.90
C VAL A 145 12.96 -8.06 7.07
N LYS A 146 13.85 -8.56 7.94
CA LYS A 146 14.41 -7.80 9.06
C LYS A 146 15.10 -6.53 8.60
N ALA A 147 16.01 -6.63 7.62
CA ALA A 147 16.73 -5.47 7.10
C ALA A 147 15.79 -4.38 6.58
N VAL A 148 14.72 -4.77 5.85
CA VAL A 148 13.70 -3.81 5.36
C VAL A 148 12.92 -3.21 6.52
N ALA A 149 12.48 -4.02 7.49
CA ALA A 149 11.72 -3.56 8.64
C ALA A 149 12.53 -2.56 9.50
N GLU A 150 13.80 -2.85 9.74
CA GLU A 150 14.71 -1.99 10.52
C GLU A 150 14.89 -0.62 9.87
N VAL A 151 15.25 -0.59 8.59
CA VAL A 151 15.47 0.66 7.84
C VAL A 151 14.17 1.48 7.74
N CYS A 152 13.03 0.84 7.48
CA CYS A 152 11.74 1.52 7.45
C CYS A 152 11.35 2.09 8.83
N ARG A 153 11.63 1.36 9.92
CA ARG A 153 11.38 1.83 11.28
C ARG A 153 12.24 3.05 11.63
N GLU A 154 13.55 3.02 11.32
CA GLU A 154 14.47 4.13 11.57
C GLU A 154 14.05 5.42 10.85
N LYS A 155 13.47 5.30 9.66
CA LYS A 155 13.04 6.43 8.84
C LYS A 155 11.54 6.76 8.98
N ASN A 156 10.80 6.05 9.86
CA ASN A 156 9.34 6.17 10.02
C ASN A 156 8.56 5.99 8.70
N ILE A 157 8.99 5.04 7.87
CA ILE A 157 8.38 4.74 6.58
C ILE A 157 7.44 3.55 6.74
N PRO A 158 6.12 3.70 6.53
CA PRO A 158 5.18 2.60 6.65
C PRO A 158 5.31 1.61 5.49
N ILE A 159 5.00 0.36 5.80
CA ILE A 159 5.02 -0.74 4.84
C ILE A 159 3.59 -1.15 4.50
N ARG A 160 3.27 -1.17 3.20
CA ARG A 160 2.03 -1.75 2.68
C ARG A 160 2.25 -3.17 2.21
N ILE A 161 1.48 -4.08 2.77
CA ILE A 161 1.38 -5.48 2.34
C ILE A 161 0.23 -5.58 1.34
N GLY A 162 0.53 -5.99 0.11
CA GLY A 162 -0.47 -6.17 -0.94
C GLY A 162 -0.71 -7.65 -1.25
N VAL A 163 -1.85 -8.18 -0.81
CA VAL A 163 -2.28 -9.55 -1.12
C VAL A 163 -3.21 -9.54 -2.33
N ASN A 164 -2.92 -10.40 -3.30
CA ASN A 164 -3.77 -10.58 -4.48
C ASN A 164 -4.28 -12.03 -4.53
N SER A 165 -5.53 -12.23 -4.97
CA SER A 165 -6.13 -13.56 -5.12
C SER A 165 -5.32 -14.51 -6.03
N GLY A 166 -4.54 -13.97 -6.97
CA GLY A 166 -3.68 -14.75 -7.86
C GLY A 166 -2.28 -15.07 -7.29
N SER A 167 -1.93 -14.57 -6.10
CA SER A 167 -0.60 -14.76 -5.49
C SER A 167 -0.65 -15.21 -4.03
N VAL A 168 -1.77 -15.77 -3.61
CA VAL A 168 -1.91 -16.43 -2.29
C VAL A 168 -1.04 -17.70 -2.27
N GLU A 169 -0.44 -18.00 -1.14
CA GLU A 169 0.46 -19.12 -0.91
C GLU A 169 -0.25 -20.45 -1.18
N LYS A 170 0.47 -21.39 -1.80
CA LYS A 170 -0.09 -22.69 -2.22
C LYS A 170 -0.69 -23.48 -1.06
N GLU A 171 -0.07 -23.43 0.12
CA GLU A 171 -0.55 -24.13 1.31
C GLU A 171 -1.88 -23.55 1.82
N ILE A 172 -2.01 -22.22 1.78
CA ILE A 172 -3.26 -21.52 2.15
C ILE A 172 -4.35 -21.84 1.12
N LEU A 173 -4.03 -21.78 -0.19
CA LEU A 173 -4.99 -22.18 -1.23
C LEU A 173 -5.47 -23.62 -1.06
N LYS A 174 -4.57 -24.56 -0.73
CA LYS A 174 -4.91 -25.95 -0.48
C LYS A 174 -5.83 -26.09 0.75
N LYS A 175 -5.54 -25.36 1.82
CA LYS A 175 -6.33 -25.37 3.06
C LYS A 175 -7.77 -24.91 2.85
N TYR A 176 -7.97 -23.87 2.03
CA TYR A 176 -9.29 -23.25 1.82
C TYR A 176 -9.97 -23.64 0.50
N GLY A 177 -9.35 -24.47 -0.32
CA GLY A 177 -9.89 -24.89 -1.62
C GLY A 177 -9.86 -23.80 -2.69
N GLY A 178 -9.10 -22.73 -2.50
CA GLY A 178 -8.96 -21.61 -3.46
C GLY A 178 -8.77 -20.25 -2.78
N PRO A 179 -8.80 -19.16 -3.56
CA PRO A 179 -8.60 -17.78 -3.05
C PRO A 179 -9.91 -17.24 -2.41
N THR A 180 -10.39 -17.90 -1.37
CA THR A 180 -11.56 -17.50 -0.59
C THR A 180 -11.27 -16.25 0.24
N PRO A 181 -12.29 -15.54 0.78
CA PRO A 181 -12.07 -14.43 1.72
C PRO A 181 -11.17 -14.81 2.90
N GLN A 182 -11.37 -16.01 3.45
CA GLN A 182 -10.57 -16.53 4.56
C GLN A 182 -9.11 -16.76 4.17
N ALA A 183 -8.87 -17.30 2.95
CA ALA A 183 -7.52 -17.50 2.42
C ALA A 183 -6.78 -16.17 2.26
N LEU A 184 -7.46 -15.14 1.72
CA LEU A 184 -6.89 -13.80 1.54
C LEU A 184 -6.58 -13.14 2.90
N CYS A 185 -7.47 -13.28 3.87
CA CYS A 185 -7.27 -12.77 5.22
C CYS A 185 -6.08 -13.47 5.91
N GLU A 186 -6.02 -14.81 5.87
CA GLU A 186 -4.90 -15.56 6.46
C GLU A 186 -3.57 -15.19 5.82
N SER A 187 -3.51 -15.07 4.50
CA SER A 187 -2.31 -14.61 3.79
C SER A 187 -1.88 -13.22 4.23
N ALA A 188 -2.81 -12.27 4.34
CA ALA A 188 -2.50 -10.90 4.79
C ALA A 188 -1.94 -10.89 6.22
N LEU A 189 -2.55 -11.62 7.14
CA LEU A 189 -2.10 -11.72 8.54
C LEU A 189 -0.77 -12.47 8.65
N HIS A 190 -0.56 -13.52 7.84
CA HIS A 190 0.72 -14.21 7.78
C HIS A 190 1.84 -13.23 7.39
N HIS A 191 1.66 -12.47 6.31
CA HIS A 191 2.66 -11.49 5.88
C HIS A 191 2.88 -10.37 6.89
N ALA A 192 1.83 -9.94 7.61
CA ALA A 192 1.98 -8.96 8.68
C ALA A 192 2.83 -9.54 9.82
N SER A 193 2.60 -10.80 10.21
CA SER A 193 3.36 -11.46 11.28
C SER A 193 4.86 -11.56 10.98
N LEU A 194 5.26 -11.61 9.69
CA LEU A 194 6.68 -11.61 9.31
C LEU A 194 7.36 -10.27 9.65
N LEU A 195 6.65 -9.14 9.53
CA LEU A 195 7.17 -7.83 9.93
C LEU A 195 7.13 -7.65 11.45
N GLU A 196 6.07 -8.14 12.10
CA GLU A 196 5.90 -8.06 13.56
C GLU A 196 6.98 -8.83 14.33
N LYS A 197 7.56 -9.90 13.76
CA LYS A 197 8.72 -10.59 14.33
C LYS A 197 9.89 -9.64 14.62
N PHE A 198 9.97 -8.53 13.88
CA PHE A 198 11.03 -7.53 13.97
C PHE A 198 10.53 -6.20 14.56
N ASP A 199 9.46 -6.25 15.39
CA ASP A 199 8.86 -5.10 16.06
C ASP A 199 8.41 -3.98 15.10
N PHE A 200 8.03 -4.34 13.86
CA PHE A 200 7.51 -3.38 12.88
C PHE A 200 5.99 -3.42 12.86
N THR A 201 5.34 -2.29 13.16
CA THR A 201 3.89 -2.18 13.33
C THR A 201 3.20 -1.12 12.47
N ASP A 202 3.96 -0.33 11.71
CA ASP A 202 3.39 0.68 10.80
C ASP A 202 3.00 0.04 9.47
N ILE A 203 2.01 -0.87 9.57
CA ILE A 203 1.59 -1.77 8.49
C ILE A 203 0.25 -1.34 7.93
N VAL A 204 0.18 -1.28 6.60
CA VAL A 204 -1.06 -1.15 5.82
C VAL A 204 -1.36 -2.48 5.14
N LEU A 205 -2.57 -3.01 5.32
CA LEU A 205 -3.02 -4.19 4.61
C LEU A 205 -3.88 -3.78 3.41
N SER A 206 -3.62 -4.42 2.27
CA SER A 206 -4.39 -4.24 1.06
C SER A 206 -4.68 -5.59 0.43
N ILE A 207 -5.95 -5.86 0.18
CA ILE A 207 -6.43 -7.10 -0.40
C ILE A 207 -7.04 -6.79 -1.78
N LYS A 208 -6.68 -7.59 -2.79
CA LYS A 208 -7.23 -7.47 -4.13
C LYS A 208 -7.81 -8.79 -4.60
N SER A 209 -9.04 -8.76 -5.07
CA SER A 209 -9.69 -9.86 -5.78
C SER A 209 -10.45 -9.31 -6.99
N SER A 210 -10.50 -10.08 -8.08
CA SER A 210 -11.37 -9.78 -9.23
C SER A 210 -12.85 -9.98 -8.89
N ASN A 211 -13.16 -10.77 -7.87
CA ASN A 211 -14.51 -10.92 -7.33
C ASN A 211 -14.70 -9.89 -6.21
N VAL A 212 -15.63 -8.94 -6.42
CA VAL A 212 -15.91 -7.83 -5.49
C VAL A 212 -16.45 -8.32 -4.15
N ASP A 213 -17.35 -9.30 -4.16
CA ASP A 213 -17.92 -9.88 -2.92
C ASP A 213 -16.84 -10.58 -2.07
N THR A 214 -15.94 -11.33 -2.73
CA THR A 214 -14.77 -11.93 -2.06
C THR A 214 -13.87 -10.85 -1.45
N MET A 215 -13.62 -9.77 -2.17
CA MET A 215 -12.80 -8.66 -1.66
C MET A 215 -13.42 -8.00 -0.44
N ILE A 216 -14.71 -7.65 -0.49
CA ILE A 216 -15.44 -7.02 0.63
C ILE A 216 -15.43 -7.92 1.86
N LYS A 217 -15.69 -9.23 1.69
CA LYS A 217 -15.70 -10.19 2.81
C LYS A 217 -14.30 -10.43 3.39
N ALA A 218 -13.23 -10.27 2.61
CA ALA A 218 -11.87 -10.43 3.09
C ALA A 218 -11.41 -9.23 3.95
N TYR A 219 -11.93 -8.01 3.65
CA TYR A 219 -11.71 -6.83 4.47
C TYR A 219 -12.55 -6.82 5.74
#